data_51a0230ef7bc5a494415b6a40873283a
#
_entry.id   51a0230ef7bc5a494415b6a40873283a
#
_cell.length_a   1.000
_cell.length_b   1.000
_cell.length_c   1.000
_cell.angle_alpha   90.00
_cell.angle_beta   90.00
_cell.angle_gamma   90.00
#
_symmetry.space_group_name_H-M   'P 1'
#
loop_
_entity.id
_entity.type
_entity.pdbx_description
1 polymer ?
#
loop_
_entity_poly.entity_id
_entity_poly.type
_entity_poly.pdbx_seq_one_letter_code
_entity_poly.pdbx_strand_id
1 'polypeptide(L)'
;MITALMFAALAFAGENDKSHTPKSFEVSGKKAVFADFSEATYYINYDLSQKIASVKAEIILETTEAGFPVFDSVVAPTSVLFDGASVTTIEAKTPKGETTLRLVNKQAEAGLHTLTVIVPLTALIEFSDAGVKSAFWTSDLDERNFLERYMPANFEFDQVKMNFVVKFLGAKNKQVIYTNGNIAELDSNTFKISYPSYYTSSSIFFHTVPQGATSEERFTLKSIDGRDIPAVVYFSKSSWMGSLANLKTKTTAIFHELESDYGPFPHPSITVLQAGSGGMEYCGATMTDFSALGHELFHSYFARGVMPANGNAGWVDEALASWRDDGYQTISTLSGSSAMSSHEYYTRTTDTAAYSFGKRFMGYLDSKLQSKGGLKPFMRYMVDKKVFTPFYVEEFIKEMSTFTGISVESDFKKYTYGSGNIFARDLKSNPAIHRKMTVKEMQNYL
;
A
#
# COMPACT_ATOMS: atom_id res chain seq x y z
N MET A 1 -33.81 -33.36 9.26
CA MET A 1 -32.40 -33.28 9.71
C MET A 1 -31.73 -32.26 8.82
N ILE A 2 -31.65 -31.01 9.23
CA ILE A 2 -31.05 -29.91 8.48
C ILE A 2 -29.64 -29.75 9.07
N THR A 3 -28.65 -30.16 8.30
CA THR A 3 -27.23 -30.01 8.65
C THR A 3 -26.85 -28.58 8.35
N ALA A 4 -26.74 -27.75 9.40
CA ALA A 4 -26.19 -26.41 9.29
C ALA A 4 -24.66 -26.52 9.03
N LEU A 5 -24.21 -26.24 7.82
CA LEU A 5 -22.82 -25.95 7.54
C LEU A 5 -22.48 -24.61 8.18
N MET A 6 -21.78 -24.63 9.30
CA MET A 6 -21.07 -23.48 9.83
C MET A 6 -19.90 -23.18 8.89
N PHE A 7 -20.04 -22.14 8.09
CA PHE A 7 -18.88 -21.48 7.47
C PHE A 7 -18.08 -20.81 8.58
N ALA A 8 -16.97 -21.42 8.95
CA ALA A 8 -15.95 -20.73 9.73
C ALA A 8 -15.39 -19.61 8.84
N ALA A 9 -15.83 -18.37 9.06
CA ALA A 9 -15.10 -17.22 8.62
C ALA A 9 -13.72 -17.32 9.29
N LEU A 10 -12.70 -17.66 8.52
CA LEU A 10 -11.31 -17.50 8.92
C LEU A 10 -11.09 -16.01 9.16
N ALA A 11 -11.26 -15.58 10.40
CA ALA A 11 -10.74 -14.33 10.87
C ALA A 11 -9.21 -14.49 10.87
N PHE A 12 -8.57 -14.10 9.77
CA PHE A 12 -7.16 -13.77 9.79
C PHE A 12 -7.03 -12.46 10.59
N ALA A 13 -7.00 -12.58 11.91
CA ALA A 13 -6.35 -11.58 12.73
C ALA A 13 -4.86 -11.72 12.39
N GLY A 14 -4.34 -10.86 11.52
CA GLY A 14 -2.91 -10.65 11.45
C GLY A 14 -2.50 -10.21 12.86
N GLU A 15 -1.77 -11.06 13.59
CA GLU A 15 -1.05 -10.58 14.75
C GLU A 15 -0.09 -9.52 14.22
N ASN A 16 -0.12 -8.32 14.79
CA ASN A 16 0.83 -7.26 14.52
C ASN A 16 2.25 -7.83 14.61
N ASP A 17 2.90 -7.97 13.46
CA ASP A 17 4.24 -8.56 13.41
C ASP A 17 5.28 -7.54 13.83
N LYS A 18 5.57 -7.49 15.14
CA LYS A 18 6.59 -6.61 15.74
C LYS A 18 8.01 -6.95 15.27
N SER A 19 8.22 -8.07 14.57
CA SER A 19 9.55 -8.50 14.11
C SER A 19 10.16 -7.55 13.08
N HIS A 20 9.33 -6.80 12.34
CA HIS A 20 9.76 -5.88 11.30
C HIS A 20 9.90 -4.42 11.75
N THR A 21 9.70 -4.15 13.05
CA THR A 21 9.88 -2.80 13.61
C THR A 21 11.35 -2.36 13.52
N PRO A 22 11.65 -1.19 12.95
CA PRO A 22 13.01 -0.67 12.90
C PRO A 22 13.57 -0.40 14.29
N LYS A 23 14.90 -0.47 14.42
CA LYS A 23 15.60 -0.17 15.67
C LYS A 23 15.43 1.29 16.06
N SER A 24 15.37 1.54 17.39
CA SER A 24 15.43 2.89 17.95
C SER A 24 16.72 3.61 17.52
N PHE A 25 16.66 4.93 17.48
CA PHE A 25 17.79 5.79 17.09
C PHE A 25 17.80 7.09 17.90
N GLU A 26 18.92 7.80 17.87
CA GLU A 26 19.08 9.04 18.63
C GLU A 26 18.66 10.28 17.82
N VAL A 27 17.87 11.16 18.45
CA VAL A 27 17.48 12.46 17.92
C VAL A 27 17.70 13.52 18.99
N SER A 28 18.67 14.41 18.78
CA SER A 28 18.97 15.52 19.71
C SER A 28 19.13 15.07 21.17
N GLY A 29 19.83 13.95 21.40
CA GLY A 29 20.05 13.38 22.73
C GLY A 29 18.85 12.67 23.34
N LYS A 30 17.84 12.37 22.54
CA LYS A 30 16.64 11.61 22.91
C LYS A 30 16.59 10.30 22.14
N LYS A 31 16.31 9.19 22.83
CA LYS A 31 16.09 7.89 22.21
C LYS A 31 14.72 7.88 21.55
N ALA A 32 14.68 8.00 20.22
CA ALA A 32 13.48 7.84 19.41
C ALA A 32 13.10 6.36 19.31
N VAL A 33 11.88 6.00 19.68
CA VAL A 33 11.39 4.63 19.65
C VAL A 33 10.19 4.52 18.69
N PHE A 34 10.18 3.48 17.87
CA PHE A 34 9.02 3.17 17.06
C PHE A 34 7.92 2.61 17.94
N ALA A 35 6.68 2.96 17.58
CA ALA A 35 5.48 2.49 18.23
C ALA A 35 4.67 1.64 17.25
N ASP A 36 4.09 0.59 17.75
CA ASP A 36 3.13 -0.25 17.05
C ASP A 36 1.74 0.39 17.17
N PHE A 37 1.11 0.77 16.05
CA PHE A 37 -0.24 1.32 16.02
C PHE A 37 -1.26 0.19 15.97
N SER A 38 -1.87 -0.16 17.09
CA SER A 38 -2.87 -1.22 17.16
C SER A 38 -4.22 -0.80 16.59
N GLU A 39 -4.67 0.44 16.85
CA GLU A 39 -5.92 0.99 16.33
C GLU A 39 -5.79 2.49 16.07
N ALA A 40 -6.38 2.96 14.97
CA ALA A 40 -6.44 4.38 14.64
C ALA A 40 -7.84 4.75 14.11
N THR A 41 -8.42 5.80 14.69
CA THR A 41 -9.65 6.41 14.18
C THR A 41 -9.35 7.83 13.72
N TYR A 42 -9.63 8.09 12.44
CA TYR A 42 -9.39 9.38 11.81
C TYR A 42 -10.72 10.08 11.55
N TYR A 43 -10.94 11.23 12.16
CA TYR A 43 -12.08 12.11 11.93
C TYR A 43 -11.69 13.14 10.88
N ILE A 44 -12.17 12.95 9.66
CA ILE A 44 -11.84 13.77 8.49
C ILE A 44 -13.00 14.73 8.25
N ASN A 45 -12.77 16.02 8.45
CA ASN A 45 -13.77 17.05 8.31
C ASN A 45 -13.47 17.94 7.10
N TYR A 46 -14.41 18.04 6.19
CA TYR A 46 -14.42 18.97 5.08
C TYR A 46 -15.47 20.06 5.36
N ASP A 47 -15.05 21.30 5.62
CA ASP A 47 -15.94 22.45 5.74
C ASP A 47 -16.03 23.16 4.40
N LEU A 48 -17.12 22.93 3.68
CA LEU A 48 -17.35 23.48 2.35
C LEU A 48 -17.63 24.99 2.39
N SER A 49 -18.14 25.50 3.50
CA SER A 49 -18.44 26.91 3.66
C SER A 49 -17.18 27.75 3.85
N GLN A 50 -16.22 27.22 4.60
CA GLN A 50 -14.93 27.87 4.86
C GLN A 50 -13.84 27.42 3.88
N LYS A 51 -14.08 26.38 3.07
CA LYS A 51 -13.12 25.75 2.16
C LYS A 51 -11.84 25.28 2.89
N ILE A 52 -12.01 24.66 4.04
CA ILE A 52 -10.93 24.09 4.84
C ILE A 52 -11.20 22.61 5.14
N ALA A 53 -10.14 21.87 5.36
CA ALA A 53 -10.24 20.49 5.82
C ALA A 53 -9.22 20.19 6.91
N SER A 54 -9.57 19.26 7.78
CA SER A 54 -8.72 18.82 8.88
C SER A 54 -8.92 17.35 9.19
N VAL A 55 -7.90 16.76 9.80
CA VAL A 55 -7.94 15.41 10.34
C VAL A 55 -7.62 15.46 11.83
N LYS A 56 -8.48 14.86 12.66
CA LYS A 56 -8.17 14.49 14.04
C LYS A 56 -7.94 12.99 14.07
N ALA A 57 -6.75 12.55 14.44
CA ALA A 57 -6.41 11.15 14.64
C ALA A 57 -6.45 10.79 16.12
N GLU A 58 -7.12 9.71 16.47
CA GLU A 58 -7.09 9.06 17.77
C GLU A 58 -6.46 7.68 17.59
N ILE A 59 -5.29 7.49 18.19
CA ILE A 59 -4.43 6.33 17.95
C ILE A 59 -4.13 5.64 19.27
N ILE A 60 -4.28 4.32 19.29
CA ILE A 60 -3.77 3.44 20.35
C ILE A 60 -2.48 2.85 19.83
N LEU A 61 -1.40 3.04 20.56
CA LEU A 61 -0.08 2.56 20.19
C LEU A 61 0.61 1.82 21.35
N GLU A 62 1.53 0.92 21.02
CA GLU A 62 2.37 0.22 22.00
C GLU A 62 3.84 0.47 21.70
N THR A 63 4.60 0.85 22.72
CA THR A 63 6.07 0.93 22.66
C THR A 63 6.68 -0.34 23.28
N THR A 64 7.65 -0.96 22.59
CA THR A 64 8.33 -2.16 23.09
C THR A 64 9.42 -1.86 24.09
N GLU A 65 9.86 -0.60 24.17
CA GLU A 65 10.92 -0.11 25.05
C GLU A 65 10.67 1.34 25.48
N ALA A 66 11.29 1.77 26.57
CA ALA A 66 11.20 3.15 27.03
C ALA A 66 11.95 4.09 26.08
N GLY A 67 11.34 5.24 25.80
CA GLY A 67 11.91 6.27 24.93
C GLY A 67 10.90 7.33 24.53
N PHE A 68 11.18 8.05 23.46
CA PHE A 68 10.32 9.09 22.91
C PHE A 68 9.62 8.52 21.66
N PRO A 69 8.30 8.25 21.71
CA PRO A 69 7.60 7.64 20.58
C PRO A 69 7.66 8.52 19.33
N VAL A 70 7.77 7.89 18.16
CA VAL A 70 7.70 8.57 16.88
C VAL A 70 6.46 8.14 16.12
N PHE A 71 5.89 9.08 15.37
CA PHE A 71 4.90 8.82 14.35
C PHE A 71 5.28 9.58 13.08
N ASP A 72 4.67 9.21 11.97
CA ASP A 72 4.95 9.84 10.71
C ASP A 72 3.86 10.84 10.34
N SER A 73 4.28 12.04 9.97
CA SER A 73 3.37 13.09 9.47
C SER A 73 4.16 14.16 8.75
N VAL A 74 3.92 14.30 7.45
CA VAL A 74 4.53 15.36 6.63
C VAL A 74 4.03 16.73 7.11
N VAL A 75 2.73 16.82 7.38
CA VAL A 75 2.12 18.08 7.85
C VAL A 75 2.37 18.25 9.35
N ALA A 76 2.82 19.44 9.74
CA ALA A 76 3.01 19.76 11.16
C ALA A 76 1.68 19.74 11.91
N PRO A 77 1.60 19.02 13.05
CA PRO A 77 0.40 19.02 13.89
C PRO A 77 0.11 20.40 14.47
N THR A 78 -1.17 20.74 14.53
CA THR A 78 -1.66 21.93 15.26
C THR A 78 -1.93 21.64 16.72
N SER A 79 -2.15 20.36 17.08
CA SER A 79 -2.36 19.91 18.45
C SER A 79 -1.93 18.45 18.59
N VAL A 80 -1.27 18.13 19.70
CA VAL A 80 -0.89 16.78 20.08
C VAL A 80 -1.18 16.54 21.54
N LEU A 81 -1.90 15.46 21.85
CA LEU A 81 -2.07 14.95 23.21
C LEU A 81 -1.43 13.55 23.27
N PHE A 82 -0.66 13.31 24.29
CA PHE A 82 -0.09 11.99 24.58
C PHE A 82 -0.48 11.59 26.00
N ASP A 83 -1.21 10.48 26.12
CA ASP A 83 -1.87 10.03 27.35
C ASP A 83 -2.69 11.17 28.00
N GLY A 84 -3.48 11.86 27.16
CA GLY A 84 -4.36 12.96 27.57
C GLY A 84 -3.64 14.27 27.90
N ALA A 85 -2.31 14.30 27.98
CA ALA A 85 -1.54 15.51 28.25
C ALA A 85 -1.12 16.21 26.95
N SER A 86 -1.24 17.55 26.91
CA SER A 86 -0.73 18.34 25.80
C SER A 86 0.79 18.29 25.74
N VAL A 87 1.33 17.98 24.55
CA VAL A 87 2.76 17.85 24.31
C VAL A 87 3.15 18.54 23.01
N THR A 88 4.44 18.88 22.87
CA THR A 88 5.01 19.32 21.59
C THR A 88 5.57 18.14 20.82
N THR A 89 5.84 18.33 19.52
CA THR A 89 6.60 17.38 18.70
C THR A 89 7.89 18.02 18.22
N ILE A 90 8.87 17.18 17.98
CA ILE A 90 10.15 17.56 17.36
C ILE A 90 10.21 16.86 16.01
N GLU A 91 10.50 17.61 14.96
CA GLU A 91 10.76 17.03 13.65
C GLU A 91 12.06 16.23 13.71
N ALA A 92 12.01 14.99 13.27
CA ALA A 92 13.14 14.07 13.28
C ALA A 92 13.28 13.42 11.89
N LYS A 93 14.52 13.15 11.52
CA LYS A 93 14.83 12.37 10.35
C LYS A 93 15.36 11.02 10.78
N THR A 94 15.05 9.99 9.99
CA THR A 94 15.69 8.68 10.18
C THR A 94 17.21 8.78 9.99
N PRO A 95 17.99 7.78 10.44
CA PRO A 95 19.43 7.78 10.26
C PRO A 95 19.91 7.99 8.81
N LYS A 96 19.11 7.59 7.82
CA LYS A 96 19.41 7.82 6.40
C LYS A 96 18.84 9.13 5.85
N GLY A 97 18.04 9.85 6.63
CA GLY A 97 17.50 11.15 6.25
C GLY A 97 16.38 11.13 5.22
N GLU A 98 15.85 9.95 4.87
CA GLU A 98 14.85 9.78 3.82
C GLU A 98 13.41 10.06 4.28
N THR A 99 13.16 10.05 5.59
CA THR A 99 11.83 10.25 6.14
C THR A 99 11.82 11.34 7.19
N THR A 100 10.73 12.10 7.25
CA THR A 100 10.48 13.08 8.30
C THR A 100 9.49 12.48 9.29
N LEU A 101 9.96 12.27 10.52
CA LEU A 101 9.18 11.77 11.62
C LEU A 101 8.83 12.90 12.59
N ARG A 102 7.80 12.69 13.39
CA ARG A 102 7.43 13.54 14.52
C ARG A 102 7.71 12.77 15.82
N LEU A 103 8.73 13.20 16.55
CA LEU A 103 9.03 12.67 17.87
C LEU A 103 8.12 13.36 18.88
N VAL A 104 7.36 12.58 19.64
CA VAL A 104 6.56 13.07 20.78
C VAL A 104 7.52 13.52 21.88
N ASN A 105 7.50 14.81 22.25
CA ASN A 105 8.45 15.38 23.20
C ASN A 105 8.06 15.05 24.66
N LYS A 106 7.75 13.79 24.92
CA LYS A 106 7.48 13.21 26.23
C LYS A 106 7.98 11.78 26.24
N GLN A 107 8.79 11.44 27.21
CA GLN A 107 9.26 10.08 27.39
C GLN A 107 8.08 9.17 27.76
N ALA A 108 8.02 8.00 27.16
CA ALA A 108 7.09 6.91 27.45
C ALA A 108 7.85 5.73 28.04
N GLU A 109 7.21 5.00 28.93
CA GLU A 109 7.64 3.66 29.31
C GLU A 109 7.22 2.65 28.24
N ALA A 110 7.74 1.43 28.28
CA ALA A 110 7.22 0.36 27.42
C ALA A 110 5.77 0.03 27.79
N GLY A 111 4.91 -0.11 26.80
CA GLY A 111 3.50 -0.45 27.01
C GLY A 111 2.53 0.34 26.12
N LEU A 112 1.25 0.26 26.46
CA LEU A 112 0.15 0.89 25.72
C LEU A 112 0.03 2.37 26.07
N HIS A 113 -0.13 3.19 25.05
CA HIS A 113 -0.33 4.63 25.11
C HIS A 113 -1.43 5.10 24.17
N THR A 114 -1.91 6.32 24.40
CA THR A 114 -2.86 7.00 23.51
C THR A 114 -2.23 8.25 22.92
N LEU A 115 -2.43 8.44 21.62
CA LEU A 115 -1.96 9.61 20.89
C LEU A 115 -3.12 10.26 20.16
N THR A 116 -3.42 11.53 20.45
CA THR A 116 -4.37 12.31 19.67
C THR A 116 -3.63 13.41 18.93
N VAL A 117 -3.83 13.49 17.62
CA VAL A 117 -3.14 14.46 16.76
C VAL A 117 -4.15 15.17 15.86
N ILE A 118 -4.03 16.49 15.74
CA ILE A 118 -4.82 17.28 14.79
C ILE A 118 -3.86 17.89 13.76
N VAL A 119 -4.18 17.66 12.49
CA VAL A 119 -3.46 18.24 11.35
C VAL A 119 -4.42 18.91 10.36
N PRO A 120 -4.02 20.01 9.69
CA PRO A 120 -4.75 20.49 8.54
C PRO A 120 -4.59 19.50 7.37
N LEU A 121 -5.67 19.26 6.63
CA LEU A 121 -5.65 18.49 5.39
C LEU A 121 -5.56 19.46 4.22
N THR A 122 -4.43 19.47 3.52
CA THR A 122 -4.13 20.46 2.46
C THR A 122 -3.74 19.82 1.13
N ALA A 123 -3.36 18.55 1.13
CA ALA A 123 -2.93 17.85 -0.07
C ALA A 123 -4.11 17.17 -0.78
N LEU A 124 -4.09 17.16 -2.11
CA LEU A 124 -5.10 16.55 -2.98
C LEU A 124 -6.54 16.87 -2.55
N ILE A 125 -6.83 18.17 -2.48
CA ILE A 125 -8.16 18.66 -2.13
C ILE A 125 -8.53 19.87 -3.01
N GLU A 126 -9.74 19.87 -3.52
CA GLU A 126 -10.33 20.93 -4.33
C GLU A 126 -11.77 21.20 -3.88
N PHE A 127 -12.05 22.43 -3.46
CA PHE A 127 -13.39 22.89 -3.10
C PHE A 127 -14.06 23.61 -4.25
N SER A 128 -15.32 23.30 -4.47
CA SER A 128 -16.17 23.96 -5.47
C SER A 128 -17.58 24.18 -4.93
N ASP A 129 -18.42 24.89 -5.66
CA ASP A 129 -19.84 25.04 -5.31
C ASP A 129 -20.62 23.72 -5.41
N ALA A 130 -20.12 22.74 -6.18
CA ALA A 130 -20.70 21.42 -6.31
C ALA A 130 -20.37 20.51 -5.10
N GLY A 131 -19.26 20.79 -4.40
CA GLY A 131 -18.78 19.96 -3.30
C GLY A 131 -17.27 19.96 -3.19
N VAL A 132 -16.70 18.90 -2.62
CA VAL A 132 -15.26 18.71 -2.49
C VAL A 132 -14.81 17.50 -3.31
N LYS A 133 -13.67 17.63 -3.96
CA LYS A 133 -12.88 16.53 -4.47
C LYS A 133 -11.68 16.34 -3.57
N SER A 134 -11.42 15.15 -3.10
CA SER A 134 -10.25 14.86 -2.27
C SER A 134 -9.86 13.40 -2.40
N ALA A 135 -8.56 13.12 -2.29
CA ALA A 135 -8.05 11.77 -2.38
C ALA A 135 -6.85 11.56 -1.44
N PHE A 136 -6.65 10.32 -1.00
CA PHE A 136 -5.46 9.88 -0.26
C PHE A 136 -4.67 8.91 -1.13
N TRP A 137 -4.16 9.42 -2.23
CA TRP A 137 -3.34 8.65 -3.15
C TRP A 137 -1.89 8.65 -2.70
N THR A 138 -1.25 7.52 -2.86
CA THR A 138 0.11 7.26 -2.38
C THR A 138 1.07 7.09 -3.54
N SER A 139 2.36 7.24 -3.29
CA SER A 139 3.43 6.98 -4.25
C SER A 139 4.73 6.70 -3.49
N ASP A 140 5.59 5.85 -4.04
CA ASP A 140 6.88 5.47 -3.49
C ASP A 140 8.06 5.72 -4.46
N LEU A 141 7.84 6.53 -5.52
CA LEU A 141 8.84 6.75 -6.57
C LEU A 141 9.97 7.68 -6.16
N ASP A 142 9.66 8.93 -5.87
CA ASP A 142 10.66 9.98 -5.70
C ASP A 142 10.73 10.48 -4.27
N GLU A 143 9.59 10.42 -3.59
CA GLU A 143 9.40 10.84 -2.22
C GLU A 143 8.46 9.85 -1.55
N ARG A 144 8.64 9.66 -0.29
CA ARG A 144 7.70 8.92 0.53
C ARG A 144 6.39 9.70 0.63
N ASN A 145 5.33 9.16 0.05
CA ASN A 145 4.03 9.79 -0.03
C ASN A 145 2.93 8.76 0.21
N PHE A 146 2.92 8.19 1.42
CA PHE A 146 1.83 7.32 1.88
C PHE A 146 0.82 8.12 2.70
N LEU A 147 0.13 7.48 3.62
CA LEU A 147 -0.93 8.10 4.40
C LEU A 147 -0.42 9.29 5.25
N GLU A 148 0.87 9.29 5.65
CA GLU A 148 1.52 10.36 6.40
C GLU A 148 1.52 11.73 5.70
N ARG A 149 1.28 11.74 4.39
CA ARG A 149 1.10 12.98 3.62
C ARG A 149 -0.17 13.72 4.03
N TYR A 150 -1.18 12.99 4.47
CA TYR A 150 -2.54 13.51 4.72
C TYR A 150 -2.87 13.55 6.21
N MET A 151 -2.34 12.62 6.97
CA MET A 151 -2.67 12.42 8.38
C MET A 151 -1.55 11.69 9.11
N PRO A 152 -1.53 11.73 10.46
CA PRO A 152 -0.57 10.93 11.23
C PRO A 152 -0.69 9.44 10.90
N ALA A 153 0.44 8.81 10.60
CA ALA A 153 0.50 7.41 10.20
C ALA A 153 1.73 6.72 10.80
N ASN A 154 1.89 5.45 10.52
CA ASN A 154 3.08 4.70 10.82
C ASN A 154 3.75 4.18 9.55
N PHE A 155 4.82 3.43 9.68
CA PHE A 155 5.53 2.83 8.56
C PHE A 155 4.69 1.77 7.84
N GLU A 156 5.08 1.46 6.62
CA GLU A 156 4.37 0.54 5.75
C GLU A 156 4.31 -0.91 6.28
N PHE A 157 5.26 -1.31 7.13
CA PHE A 157 5.24 -2.64 7.76
C PHE A 157 4.20 -2.76 8.88
N ASP A 158 3.69 -1.63 9.40
CA ASP A 158 2.79 -1.62 10.55
C ASP A 158 1.33 -1.77 10.10
N GLN A 159 0.72 -2.86 10.52
CA GLN A 159 -0.66 -3.20 10.24
C GLN A 159 -1.58 -2.63 11.31
N VAL A 160 -2.50 -1.76 10.92
CA VAL A 160 -3.32 -0.97 11.85
C VAL A 160 -4.79 -1.21 11.60
N LYS A 161 -5.57 -1.48 12.64
CA LYS A 161 -7.03 -1.45 12.56
C LYS A 161 -7.51 -0.01 12.38
N MET A 162 -7.73 0.39 11.12
CA MET A 162 -8.08 1.76 10.77
C MET A 162 -9.58 1.97 10.57
N ASN A 163 -10.09 3.12 11.08
CA ASN A 163 -11.42 3.62 10.80
C ASN A 163 -11.34 5.09 10.38
N PHE A 164 -12.11 5.44 9.33
CA PHE A 164 -12.33 6.84 8.96
C PHE A 164 -13.76 7.23 9.29
N VAL A 165 -13.93 8.40 9.90
CA VAL A 165 -15.22 9.08 10.06
C VAL A 165 -15.13 10.34 9.22
N VAL A 166 -15.76 10.34 8.04
CA VAL A 166 -15.68 11.42 7.07
C VAL A 166 -16.93 12.27 7.14
N LYS A 167 -16.77 13.57 7.33
CA LYS A 167 -17.88 14.53 7.45
C LYS A 167 -17.74 15.67 6.46
N PHE A 168 -18.85 15.98 5.76
CA PHE A 168 -18.97 17.07 4.80
C PHE A 168 -19.88 18.16 5.36
N LEU A 169 -19.30 19.17 6.03
CA LEU A 169 -20.03 20.28 6.64
C LEU A 169 -20.46 21.28 5.56
N GLY A 170 -21.74 21.62 5.53
CA GLY A 170 -22.29 22.59 4.58
C GLY A 170 -22.41 22.07 3.14
N ALA A 171 -22.30 20.76 2.92
CA ALA A 171 -22.49 20.16 1.61
C ALA A 171 -23.94 20.36 1.14
N LYS A 172 -24.11 20.96 -0.06
CA LYS A 172 -25.42 21.14 -0.71
C LYS A 172 -25.78 19.94 -1.59
N ASN A 173 -24.77 19.23 -2.11
CA ASN A 173 -24.92 18.06 -2.93
C ASN A 173 -24.36 16.84 -2.21
N LYS A 174 -24.92 15.67 -2.50
CA LYS A 174 -24.40 14.41 -1.99
C LYS A 174 -22.96 14.21 -2.48
N GLN A 175 -22.08 13.75 -1.59
CA GLN A 175 -20.73 13.32 -1.90
C GLN A 175 -20.72 11.81 -2.15
N VAL A 176 -19.89 11.38 -3.09
CA VAL A 176 -19.63 9.97 -3.38
C VAL A 176 -18.22 9.63 -2.90
N ILE A 177 -18.07 8.51 -2.22
CA ILE A 177 -16.76 8.02 -1.78
C ILE A 177 -16.48 6.69 -2.47
N TYR A 178 -15.32 6.61 -3.11
CA TYR A 178 -14.70 5.38 -3.60
C TYR A 178 -13.61 4.99 -2.62
N THR A 179 -13.65 3.77 -2.13
CA THR A 179 -12.72 3.27 -1.13
C THR A 179 -12.61 1.75 -1.20
N ASN A 180 -11.51 1.21 -0.72
CA ASN A 180 -11.32 -0.22 -0.52
C ASN A 180 -11.65 -0.68 0.91
N GLY A 181 -12.23 0.20 1.73
CA GLY A 181 -12.80 -0.12 3.02
C GLY A 181 -14.31 -0.38 2.94
N ASN A 182 -14.87 -0.92 4.00
CA ASN A 182 -16.31 -1.10 4.15
C ASN A 182 -16.95 0.21 4.61
N ILE A 183 -17.83 0.79 3.78
CA ILE A 183 -18.46 2.09 4.00
C ILE A 183 -19.88 1.94 4.55
N ALA A 184 -20.19 2.72 5.58
CA ALA A 184 -21.54 2.90 6.13
C ALA A 184 -21.90 4.39 6.18
N GLU A 185 -23.04 4.77 5.61
CA GLU A 185 -23.59 6.12 5.71
C GLU A 185 -24.26 6.25 7.09
N LEU A 186 -23.75 7.16 7.94
CA LEU A 186 -24.30 7.43 9.27
C LEU A 186 -25.44 8.47 9.22
N ASP A 187 -25.27 9.46 8.36
CA ASP A 187 -26.27 10.45 7.96
C ASP A 187 -25.94 10.96 6.54
N SER A 188 -26.72 11.90 6.02
CA SER A 188 -26.57 12.39 4.64
C SER A 188 -25.20 12.97 4.30
N ASN A 189 -24.39 13.33 5.30
CA ASN A 189 -23.10 14.01 5.15
C ASN A 189 -22.00 13.38 6.00
N THR A 190 -22.25 12.27 6.68
CA THR A 190 -21.30 11.59 7.55
C THR A 190 -21.20 10.12 7.19
N PHE A 191 -20.00 9.65 6.94
CA PHE A 191 -19.70 8.28 6.55
C PHE A 191 -18.67 7.67 7.51
N LYS A 192 -18.88 6.40 7.85
CA LYS A 192 -17.86 5.60 8.53
C LYS A 192 -17.28 4.61 7.53
N ILE A 193 -15.95 4.53 7.45
CA ILE A 193 -15.24 3.55 6.65
C ILE A 193 -14.39 2.72 7.60
N SER A 194 -14.54 1.40 7.55
CA SER A 194 -13.74 0.47 8.35
C SER A 194 -12.87 -0.36 7.42
N TYR A 195 -11.58 -0.41 7.71
CA TYR A 195 -10.60 -1.15 6.91
C TYR A 195 -10.24 -2.47 7.59
N PRO A 196 -9.86 -3.50 6.82
CA PRO A 196 -9.29 -4.73 7.36
C PRO A 196 -8.07 -4.45 8.24
N SER A 197 -7.88 -5.26 9.29
CA SER A 197 -6.80 -5.04 10.28
C SER A 197 -5.39 -5.27 9.72
N TYR A 198 -5.25 -5.92 8.57
CA TYR A 198 -3.98 -6.11 7.90
C TYR A 198 -3.56 -4.93 7.00
N TYR A 199 -4.34 -3.84 6.96
CA TYR A 199 -3.97 -2.67 6.17
C TYR A 199 -2.85 -1.86 6.85
N THR A 200 -1.99 -1.31 6.01
CA THR A 200 -0.87 -0.44 6.38
C THR A 200 -1.08 0.97 5.84
N SER A 201 -0.15 1.87 6.07
CA SER A 201 -0.22 3.25 5.57
C SER A 201 -0.27 3.38 4.04
N SER A 202 0.17 2.35 3.30
CA SER A 202 0.14 2.30 1.84
C SER A 202 -1.07 1.55 1.25
N SER A 203 -1.90 0.93 2.11
CA SER A 203 -3.00 0.05 1.69
C SER A 203 -4.28 0.78 1.30
N ILE A 204 -4.44 2.01 1.80
CA ILE A 204 -5.71 2.76 1.76
C ILE A 204 -5.94 3.39 0.39
N PHE A 205 -7.08 3.07 -0.21
CA PHE A 205 -7.64 3.84 -1.32
C PHE A 205 -8.82 4.67 -0.82
N PHE A 206 -8.75 5.97 -1.02
CA PHE A 206 -9.82 6.90 -0.70
C PHE A 206 -9.89 7.98 -1.78
N HIS A 207 -11.08 8.17 -2.35
CA HIS A 207 -11.37 9.24 -3.28
C HIS A 207 -12.81 9.71 -3.07
N THR A 208 -13.03 10.99 -2.83
CA THR A 208 -14.36 11.59 -2.73
C THR A 208 -14.56 12.66 -3.78
N VAL A 209 -15.77 12.66 -4.35
CA VAL A 209 -16.18 13.62 -5.38
C VAL A 209 -17.65 13.99 -5.20
N PRO A 210 -18.11 15.14 -5.74
CA PRO A 210 -19.53 15.45 -5.83
C PRO A 210 -20.27 14.40 -6.66
N GLN A 211 -21.49 14.07 -6.27
CA GLN A 211 -22.35 13.16 -7.03
C GLN A 211 -22.46 13.60 -8.49
N GLY A 212 -22.27 12.67 -9.40
CA GLY A 212 -22.34 12.93 -10.84
C GLY A 212 -21.03 13.42 -11.49
N ALA A 213 -19.94 13.58 -10.73
CA ALA A 213 -18.63 13.97 -11.27
C ALA A 213 -17.89 12.80 -11.99
N THR A 214 -18.31 11.57 -11.75
CA THR A 214 -17.70 10.37 -12.34
C THR A 214 -18.68 9.59 -13.18
N SER A 215 -18.14 8.77 -14.11
CA SER A 215 -18.85 7.66 -14.74
C SER A 215 -18.36 6.37 -14.09
N GLU A 216 -19.27 5.49 -13.68
CA GLU A 216 -18.92 4.25 -12.99
C GLU A 216 -19.76 3.07 -13.46
N GLU A 217 -19.22 1.86 -13.30
CA GLU A 217 -19.94 0.60 -13.44
C GLU A 217 -19.61 -0.29 -12.23
N ARG A 218 -20.66 -0.76 -11.54
CA ARG A 218 -20.57 -1.68 -10.40
C ARG A 218 -21.02 -3.07 -10.85
N PHE A 219 -20.27 -4.08 -10.42
CA PHE A 219 -20.53 -5.48 -10.75
C PHE A 219 -19.99 -6.40 -9.66
N THR A 220 -20.22 -7.70 -9.81
CA THR A 220 -19.70 -8.71 -8.88
C THR A 220 -18.86 -9.71 -9.67
N LEU A 221 -17.69 -10.04 -9.15
CA LEU A 221 -16.83 -11.11 -9.64
C LEU A 221 -17.01 -12.34 -8.76
N LYS A 222 -17.06 -13.51 -9.37
CA LYS A 222 -17.10 -14.80 -8.68
C LYS A 222 -15.69 -15.29 -8.49
N SER A 223 -15.21 -15.36 -7.25
CA SER A 223 -13.92 -15.94 -6.92
C SER A 223 -13.95 -17.47 -7.04
N ILE A 224 -12.80 -18.09 -7.32
CA ILE A 224 -12.65 -19.55 -7.41
C ILE A 224 -12.97 -20.25 -6.09
N ASP A 225 -12.92 -19.57 -4.94
CA ASP A 225 -13.33 -20.07 -3.63
C ASP A 225 -14.84 -19.90 -3.35
N GLY A 226 -15.58 -19.37 -4.32
CA GLY A 226 -17.03 -19.17 -4.27
C GLY A 226 -17.49 -17.85 -3.66
N ARG A 227 -16.57 -17.00 -3.16
CA ARG A 227 -16.93 -15.65 -2.66
C ARG A 227 -17.43 -14.77 -3.80
N ASP A 228 -18.34 -13.87 -3.44
CA ASP A 228 -18.72 -12.73 -4.27
C ASP A 228 -17.78 -11.56 -3.94
N ILE A 229 -17.06 -11.07 -4.94
CA ILE A 229 -16.16 -9.94 -4.83
C ILE A 229 -16.81 -8.72 -5.49
N PRO A 230 -17.34 -7.77 -4.71
CA PRO A 230 -17.86 -6.51 -5.25
C PRO A 230 -16.76 -5.75 -5.99
N ALA A 231 -17.08 -5.25 -7.17
CA ALA A 231 -16.16 -4.50 -7.99
C ALA A 231 -16.77 -3.20 -8.51
N VAL A 232 -15.96 -2.15 -8.58
CA VAL A 232 -16.32 -0.89 -9.23
C VAL A 232 -15.17 -0.43 -10.12
N VAL A 233 -15.51 -0.06 -11.35
CA VAL A 233 -14.60 0.60 -12.29
C VAL A 233 -15.16 1.97 -12.61
N TYR A 234 -14.33 3.01 -12.61
CA TYR A 234 -14.79 4.38 -12.84
C TYR A 234 -13.69 5.30 -13.36
N PHE A 235 -14.10 6.45 -13.86
CA PHE A 235 -13.22 7.57 -14.25
C PHE A 235 -13.93 8.91 -14.08
N SER A 236 -13.16 10.00 -14.02
CA SER A 236 -13.70 11.36 -13.97
C SER A 236 -14.39 11.71 -15.29
N LYS A 237 -15.59 12.29 -15.24
CA LYS A 237 -16.29 12.77 -16.45
C LYS A 237 -15.57 13.89 -17.18
N SER A 238 -14.68 14.60 -16.52
CA SER A 238 -13.85 15.64 -17.14
C SER A 238 -12.77 15.08 -18.07
N SER A 239 -12.50 13.77 -17.98
CA SER A 239 -11.46 13.10 -18.76
C SER A 239 -12.11 12.02 -19.60
N TRP A 240 -11.92 12.08 -20.95
CA TRP A 240 -12.34 10.97 -21.81
C TRP A 240 -11.32 9.82 -21.70
N MET A 241 -11.71 8.74 -21.04
CA MET A 241 -10.83 7.60 -20.71
C MET A 241 -11.26 6.29 -21.42
N GLY A 242 -12.17 6.36 -22.38
CA GLY A 242 -12.64 5.17 -23.11
C GLY A 242 -13.96 4.62 -22.58
N SER A 243 -14.09 3.28 -22.58
CA SER A 243 -15.34 2.60 -22.27
C SER A 243 -15.30 1.87 -20.94
N LEU A 244 -16.27 2.14 -20.05
CA LEU A 244 -16.46 1.37 -18.80
C LEU A 244 -16.64 -0.13 -19.07
N ALA A 245 -17.36 -0.48 -20.15
CA ALA A 245 -17.56 -1.89 -20.53
C ALA A 245 -16.22 -2.58 -20.87
N ASN A 246 -15.32 -1.88 -21.57
CA ASN A 246 -13.99 -2.42 -21.87
C ASN A 246 -13.14 -2.53 -20.59
N LEU A 247 -13.20 -1.54 -19.71
CA LEU A 247 -12.48 -1.54 -18.43
C LEU A 247 -12.97 -2.70 -17.55
N LYS A 248 -14.29 -2.90 -17.42
CA LYS A 248 -14.89 -4.03 -16.72
C LYS A 248 -14.44 -5.37 -17.33
N THR A 249 -14.53 -5.52 -18.65
CA THR A 249 -14.14 -6.75 -19.34
C THR A 249 -12.67 -7.08 -19.06
N LYS A 250 -11.78 -6.10 -19.17
CA LYS A 250 -10.35 -6.29 -18.90
C LYS A 250 -10.09 -6.61 -17.42
N THR A 251 -10.75 -5.90 -16.49
CA THR A 251 -10.65 -6.19 -15.05
C THR A 251 -11.07 -7.62 -14.74
N THR A 252 -12.18 -8.07 -15.31
CA THR A 252 -12.69 -9.43 -15.13
C THR A 252 -11.72 -10.49 -15.67
N ALA A 253 -11.16 -10.27 -16.86
CA ALA A 253 -10.20 -11.20 -17.46
C ALA A 253 -8.92 -11.33 -16.62
N ILE A 254 -8.36 -10.22 -16.16
CA ILE A 254 -7.16 -10.20 -15.32
C ILE A 254 -7.45 -10.85 -13.96
N PHE A 255 -8.61 -10.56 -13.35
CA PHE A 255 -9.01 -11.18 -12.09
C PHE A 255 -8.98 -12.72 -12.18
N HIS A 256 -9.60 -13.30 -13.21
CA HIS A 256 -9.62 -14.74 -13.39
C HIS A 256 -8.24 -15.33 -13.76
N GLU A 257 -7.43 -14.60 -14.52
CA GLU A 257 -6.04 -14.98 -14.80
C GLU A 257 -5.25 -15.11 -13.49
N LEU A 258 -5.29 -14.07 -12.66
CA LEU A 258 -4.54 -14.03 -11.41
C LEU A 258 -5.01 -15.09 -10.41
N GLU A 259 -6.32 -15.34 -10.32
CA GLU A 259 -6.85 -16.42 -9.49
C GLU A 259 -6.40 -17.81 -9.98
N SER A 260 -6.38 -18.01 -11.29
CA SER A 260 -5.88 -19.26 -11.88
C SER A 260 -4.41 -19.50 -11.53
N ASP A 261 -3.58 -18.45 -11.59
CA ASP A 261 -2.14 -18.54 -11.35
C ASP A 261 -1.82 -18.63 -9.84
N TYR A 262 -2.49 -17.83 -9.01
CA TYR A 262 -2.04 -17.60 -7.62
C TYR A 262 -3.05 -18.01 -6.53
N GLY A 263 -4.25 -18.43 -6.88
CA GLY A 263 -5.30 -18.80 -5.92
C GLY A 263 -6.35 -17.71 -5.72
N PRO A 264 -7.26 -17.89 -4.74
CA PRO A 264 -8.37 -16.97 -4.53
C PRO A 264 -7.92 -15.53 -4.31
N PHE A 265 -8.67 -14.57 -4.83
CA PHE A 265 -8.37 -13.14 -4.65
C PHE A 265 -8.31 -12.78 -3.16
N PRO A 266 -7.23 -12.17 -2.67
CA PRO A 266 -7.03 -12.03 -1.22
C PRO A 266 -7.91 -10.94 -0.57
N HIS A 267 -8.34 -9.93 -1.33
CA HIS A 267 -9.05 -8.77 -0.77
C HIS A 267 -10.57 -8.91 -0.86
N PRO A 268 -11.33 -8.10 -0.07
CA PRO A 268 -12.78 -8.19 -0.02
C PRO A 268 -13.49 -7.52 -1.21
N SER A 269 -12.83 -6.66 -1.97
CA SER A 269 -13.41 -5.91 -3.09
C SER A 269 -12.35 -5.47 -4.10
N ILE A 270 -12.82 -5.02 -5.28
CA ILE A 270 -11.97 -4.39 -6.31
C ILE A 270 -12.48 -3.00 -6.62
N THR A 271 -11.59 -2.00 -6.59
CA THR A 271 -11.87 -0.63 -7.00
C THR A 271 -10.83 -0.18 -8.03
N VAL A 272 -11.27 0.18 -9.24
CA VAL A 272 -10.38 0.64 -10.31
C VAL A 272 -10.75 2.05 -10.73
N LEU A 273 -9.85 3.00 -10.49
CA LEU A 273 -9.90 4.33 -11.09
C LEU A 273 -9.04 4.32 -12.35
N GLN A 274 -9.66 4.53 -13.52
CA GLN A 274 -8.90 4.70 -14.74
C GLN A 274 -8.29 6.11 -14.81
N ALA A 275 -6.97 6.16 -14.89
CA ALA A 275 -6.14 7.34 -15.13
C ALA A 275 -5.60 7.36 -16.57
N GLY A 276 -4.93 8.43 -16.95
CA GLY A 276 -4.41 8.60 -18.32
C GLY A 276 -3.01 8.05 -18.55
N SER A 277 -2.22 7.80 -17.51
CA SER A 277 -0.86 7.25 -17.62
C SER A 277 -0.40 6.70 -16.28
N GLY A 278 0.41 5.63 -16.32
CA GLY A 278 0.98 5.01 -15.13
C GLY A 278 -0.05 4.35 -14.22
N GLY A 279 0.37 3.98 -13.03
CA GLY A 279 -0.49 3.35 -12.03
C GLY A 279 0.03 3.49 -10.61
N MET A 280 -0.80 3.05 -9.69
CA MET A 280 -0.50 2.87 -8.27
C MET A 280 -1.47 1.86 -7.66
N GLU A 281 -0.93 0.93 -6.94
CA GLU A 281 -1.64 -0.17 -6.30
C GLU A 281 -2.02 0.14 -4.85
N TYR A 282 -3.14 -0.47 -4.41
CA TYR A 282 -3.65 -0.48 -3.04
C TYR A 282 -4.21 -1.87 -2.72
N CYS A 283 -4.61 -2.13 -1.50
CA CYS A 283 -5.27 -3.40 -1.15
C CYS A 283 -6.60 -3.55 -1.89
N GLY A 284 -6.61 -4.36 -2.95
CA GLY A 284 -7.82 -4.56 -3.77
C GLY A 284 -8.29 -3.31 -4.50
N ALA A 285 -7.43 -2.32 -4.70
CA ALA A 285 -7.76 -1.14 -5.48
C ALA A 285 -6.57 -0.65 -6.30
N THR A 286 -6.83 0.12 -7.35
CA THR A 286 -5.79 0.74 -8.17
C THR A 286 -6.28 2.03 -8.81
N MET A 287 -5.36 2.96 -9.01
CA MET A 287 -5.45 4.05 -9.95
C MET A 287 -4.49 3.73 -11.10
N THR A 288 -4.97 3.58 -12.34
CA THR A 288 -4.13 3.04 -13.41
C THR A 288 -4.58 3.50 -14.80
N ASP A 289 -3.66 3.56 -15.74
CA ASP A 289 -4.06 3.59 -17.15
C ASP A 289 -4.56 2.22 -17.61
N PHE A 290 -5.24 2.22 -18.76
CA PHE A 290 -5.83 0.98 -19.27
C PHE A 290 -4.78 -0.08 -19.60
N SER A 291 -3.57 0.28 -20.05
CA SER A 291 -2.52 -0.68 -20.41
C SER A 291 -1.90 -1.33 -19.18
N ALA A 292 -1.66 -0.57 -18.12
CA ALA A 292 -1.02 -1.01 -16.89
C ALA A 292 -1.95 -1.79 -15.92
N LEU A 293 -3.27 -1.88 -16.22
CA LEU A 293 -4.24 -2.51 -15.31
C LEU A 293 -3.84 -3.91 -14.84
N GLY A 294 -3.20 -4.71 -15.69
CA GLY A 294 -2.74 -6.06 -15.32
C GLY A 294 -1.61 -6.03 -14.30
N HIS A 295 -0.69 -5.11 -14.45
CA HIS A 295 0.41 -4.84 -13.52
C HIS A 295 -0.14 -4.45 -12.15
N GLU A 296 -0.99 -3.44 -12.11
CA GLU A 296 -1.53 -2.91 -10.87
C GLU A 296 -2.45 -3.89 -10.12
N LEU A 297 -3.25 -4.69 -10.84
CA LEU A 297 -4.05 -5.73 -10.20
C LEU A 297 -3.22 -6.90 -9.69
N PHE A 298 -2.07 -7.20 -10.32
CA PHE A 298 -1.13 -8.20 -9.82
C PHE A 298 -0.61 -7.84 -8.43
N HIS A 299 -0.39 -6.57 -8.16
CA HIS A 299 0.03 -6.08 -6.84
C HIS A 299 -0.97 -6.37 -5.72
N SER A 300 -2.24 -6.68 -6.03
CA SER A 300 -3.18 -7.20 -5.02
C SER A 300 -2.70 -8.53 -4.41
N TYR A 301 -1.91 -9.31 -5.15
CA TYR A 301 -1.29 -10.55 -4.66
C TYR A 301 0.11 -10.30 -4.10
N PHE A 302 0.96 -9.54 -4.81
CA PHE A 302 2.37 -9.27 -4.45
C PHE A 302 2.62 -7.76 -4.41
N ALA A 303 2.58 -7.22 -3.30
CA ALA A 303 2.72 -5.93 -2.66
C ALA A 303 1.69 -5.78 -1.54
N ARG A 304 0.40 -6.08 -1.82
CA ARG A 304 -0.73 -5.83 -0.91
C ARG A 304 -1.34 -7.11 -0.34
N GLY A 305 -1.02 -8.26 -0.92
CA GLY A 305 -1.34 -9.59 -0.40
C GLY A 305 -0.14 -10.18 0.32
N VAL A 306 0.86 -10.64 -0.39
CA VAL A 306 2.19 -10.97 0.14
C VAL A 306 2.99 -9.67 0.17
N MET A 307 3.34 -9.18 1.36
CA MET A 307 3.71 -7.79 1.61
C MET A 307 5.23 -7.63 1.78
N PRO A 308 5.99 -7.13 0.78
CA PRO A 308 7.37 -6.75 1.04
C PRO A 308 7.41 -5.69 2.13
N ALA A 309 8.06 -5.98 3.25
CA ALA A 309 8.40 -4.93 4.21
C ALA A 309 9.37 -3.96 3.52
N ASN A 310 9.30 -2.70 3.87
CA ASN A 310 10.16 -1.66 3.31
C ASN A 310 11.66 -2.06 3.31
N GLY A 311 12.53 -1.20 2.85
CA GLY A 311 13.96 -1.43 2.85
C GLY A 311 14.38 -2.48 1.84
N ASN A 312 15.04 -3.52 2.29
CA ASN A 312 15.70 -4.51 1.42
C ASN A 312 14.75 -5.36 0.58
N ALA A 313 13.47 -5.43 0.90
CA ALA A 313 12.45 -6.19 0.17
C ALA A 313 11.58 -5.35 -0.78
N GLY A 314 11.59 -4.03 -0.66
CA GLY A 314 10.69 -3.12 -1.38
C GLY A 314 10.83 -3.09 -2.92
N TRP A 315 11.65 -3.94 -3.50
CA TRP A 315 11.82 -4.11 -4.94
C TRP A 315 11.16 -5.40 -5.48
N VAL A 316 10.79 -6.33 -4.59
CA VAL A 316 10.40 -7.70 -4.97
C VAL A 316 9.08 -7.72 -5.73
N ASP A 317 8.11 -6.94 -5.31
CA ASP A 317 6.79 -6.83 -5.94
C ASP A 317 6.87 -6.29 -7.36
N GLU A 318 7.64 -5.23 -7.58
CA GLU A 318 7.85 -4.65 -8.91
C GLU A 318 8.64 -5.57 -9.85
N ALA A 319 9.61 -6.29 -9.30
CA ALA A 319 10.34 -7.28 -10.07
C ALA A 319 9.44 -8.44 -10.53
N LEU A 320 8.53 -8.90 -9.65
CA LEU A 320 7.55 -9.95 -9.98
C LEU A 320 6.49 -9.46 -10.96
N ALA A 321 5.94 -8.26 -10.77
CA ALA A 321 4.96 -7.66 -11.66
C ALA A 321 5.54 -7.45 -13.06
N SER A 322 6.75 -6.88 -13.14
CA SER A 322 7.44 -6.67 -14.42
C SER A 322 7.84 -7.99 -15.12
N TRP A 323 8.16 -9.04 -14.36
CA TRP A 323 8.42 -10.37 -14.91
C TRP A 323 7.16 -11.00 -15.50
N ARG A 324 6.00 -10.83 -14.82
CA ARG A 324 4.68 -11.22 -15.36
C ARG A 324 4.39 -10.50 -16.68
N ASP A 325 4.58 -9.18 -16.72
CA ASP A 325 4.25 -8.36 -17.89
C ASP A 325 5.09 -8.70 -19.11
N ASP A 326 6.31 -9.18 -18.91
CA ASP A 326 7.18 -9.75 -19.97
C ASP A 326 6.83 -11.23 -20.31
N GLY A 327 5.68 -11.74 -19.86
CA GLY A 327 5.19 -13.09 -20.17
C GLY A 327 5.93 -14.19 -19.42
N TYR A 328 6.42 -13.93 -18.21
CA TYR A 328 7.10 -14.90 -17.34
C TYR A 328 8.35 -15.54 -18.00
N GLN A 329 9.18 -14.72 -18.60
CA GLN A 329 10.36 -15.20 -19.34
C GLN A 329 11.34 -15.94 -18.43
N THR A 330 11.77 -17.12 -18.85
CA THR A 330 12.84 -17.90 -18.23
C THR A 330 14.19 -17.45 -18.75
N ILE A 331 15.16 -17.16 -17.86
CA ILE A 331 16.50 -16.68 -18.20
C ILE A 331 17.54 -17.63 -17.63
N SER A 332 18.31 -18.33 -18.50
CA SER A 332 19.32 -19.31 -18.07
C SER A 332 20.59 -18.69 -17.49
N THR A 333 20.94 -17.48 -17.91
CA THR A 333 22.14 -16.77 -17.45
C THR A 333 21.84 -15.32 -17.18
N LEU A 334 22.31 -14.80 -16.04
CA LEU A 334 22.18 -13.40 -15.65
C LEU A 334 23.56 -12.76 -15.55
N SER A 335 23.74 -11.61 -16.18
CA SER A 335 24.95 -10.80 -16.11
C SER A 335 24.68 -9.49 -15.36
N GLY A 336 25.71 -8.96 -14.69
CA GLY A 336 25.60 -7.77 -13.86
C GLY A 336 25.11 -8.07 -12.44
N SER A 337 24.89 -7.02 -11.67
CA SER A 337 24.34 -7.06 -10.31
C SER A 337 23.66 -5.73 -9.97
N SER A 338 22.81 -5.75 -8.98
CA SER A 338 22.13 -4.58 -8.44
C SER A 338 22.31 -4.50 -6.93
N ALA A 339 22.06 -3.35 -6.33
CA ALA A 339 22.05 -3.12 -4.89
C ALA A 339 20.63 -3.11 -4.31
N MET A 340 19.63 -3.63 -5.02
CA MET A 340 18.21 -3.57 -4.64
C MET A 340 17.93 -4.07 -3.22
N SER A 341 18.65 -5.11 -2.76
CA SER A 341 18.50 -5.65 -1.40
C SER A 341 19.41 -4.99 -0.36
N SER A 342 20.15 -3.93 -0.73
CA SER A 342 21.07 -3.23 0.19
C SER A 342 20.44 -1.99 0.82
N HIS A 343 19.15 -1.72 0.58
CA HIS A 343 18.45 -0.59 1.18
C HIS A 343 18.26 -0.81 2.68
N GLU A 344 18.31 0.29 3.42
CA GLU A 344 18.07 0.29 4.86
C GLU A 344 16.58 0.18 5.18
N TYR A 345 16.24 -0.24 6.39
CA TYR A 345 14.86 -0.42 6.85
C TYR A 345 13.97 0.82 6.74
N TYR A 346 14.56 2.00 6.65
CA TYR A 346 13.83 3.27 6.55
C TYR A 346 13.60 3.71 5.11
N THR A 347 14.21 3.04 4.13
CA THR A 347 14.04 3.36 2.70
C THR A 347 12.64 2.97 2.25
N ARG A 348 11.93 3.91 1.63
CA ARG A 348 10.56 3.72 1.14
C ARG A 348 10.45 3.86 -0.38
N THR A 349 11.52 4.34 -1.02
CA THR A 349 11.56 4.49 -2.46
C THR A 349 11.83 3.14 -3.10
N THR A 350 11.01 2.75 -4.07
CA THR A 350 11.22 1.55 -4.87
C THR A 350 12.48 1.72 -5.73
N ASP A 351 13.38 0.76 -5.65
CA ASP A 351 14.58 0.76 -6.49
C ASP A 351 14.19 0.55 -7.96
N THR A 352 14.51 1.53 -8.82
CA THR A 352 14.15 1.48 -10.25
C THR A 352 14.78 0.31 -11.00
N ALA A 353 15.84 -0.31 -10.47
CA ALA A 353 16.41 -1.54 -11.01
C ALA A 353 15.42 -2.73 -10.93
N ALA A 354 14.40 -2.68 -10.09
CA ALA A 354 13.34 -3.70 -10.00
C ALA A 354 12.68 -3.95 -11.36
N TYR A 355 12.34 -2.89 -12.10
CA TYR A 355 11.65 -2.96 -13.39
C TYR A 355 12.49 -3.55 -14.53
N SER A 356 13.79 -3.50 -14.44
CA SER A 356 14.71 -3.94 -15.50
C SER A 356 15.54 -5.16 -15.08
N PHE A 357 16.42 -4.97 -14.11
CA PHE A 357 17.28 -6.03 -13.60
C PHE A 357 16.51 -7.02 -12.73
N GLY A 358 15.61 -6.52 -11.86
CA GLY A 358 14.78 -7.33 -10.95
C GLY A 358 13.93 -8.35 -11.71
N LYS A 359 13.20 -7.93 -12.76
CA LYS A 359 12.41 -8.87 -13.59
C LYS A 359 13.26 -9.96 -14.24
N ARG A 360 14.49 -9.64 -14.67
CA ARG A 360 15.43 -10.61 -15.23
C ARG A 360 15.96 -11.55 -14.16
N PHE A 361 16.16 -11.05 -12.95
CA PHE A 361 16.52 -11.90 -11.81
C PHE A 361 15.41 -12.87 -11.45
N MET A 362 14.13 -12.45 -11.52
CA MET A 362 12.99 -13.37 -11.35
C MET A 362 12.96 -14.44 -12.44
N GLY A 363 13.23 -14.07 -13.70
CA GLY A 363 13.36 -15.03 -14.79
C GLY A 363 14.54 -16.00 -14.62
N TYR A 364 15.64 -15.54 -14.02
CA TYR A 364 16.78 -16.39 -13.65
C TYR A 364 16.42 -17.37 -12.52
N LEU A 365 15.70 -16.90 -11.47
CA LEU A 365 15.21 -17.78 -10.42
C LEU A 365 14.21 -18.80 -10.98
N ASP A 366 13.34 -18.41 -11.90
CA ASP A 366 12.44 -19.33 -12.59
C ASP A 366 13.20 -20.45 -13.28
N SER A 367 14.26 -20.12 -14.04
CA SER A 367 15.14 -21.11 -14.67
C SER A 367 15.77 -22.06 -13.66
N LYS A 368 16.27 -21.53 -12.56
CA LYS A 368 16.93 -22.32 -11.49
C LYS A 368 15.95 -23.26 -10.80
N LEU A 369 14.67 -22.89 -10.73
CA LEU A 369 13.61 -23.65 -10.08
C LEU A 369 12.81 -24.56 -11.03
N GLN A 370 13.22 -24.72 -12.29
CA GLN A 370 12.47 -25.52 -13.29
C GLN A 370 12.19 -26.96 -12.86
N SER A 371 13.11 -27.60 -12.11
CA SER A 371 12.87 -28.93 -11.55
C SER A 371 11.73 -29.01 -10.51
N LYS A 372 11.24 -27.85 -10.07
CA LYS A 372 10.11 -27.66 -9.12
C LYS A 372 8.91 -26.98 -9.78
N GLY A 373 8.92 -26.87 -11.12
CA GLY A 373 7.86 -26.20 -11.90
C GLY A 373 8.06 -24.71 -12.09
N GLY A 374 9.28 -24.18 -11.82
CA GLY A 374 9.60 -22.78 -11.94
C GLY A 374 9.26 -21.95 -10.69
N LEU A 375 9.15 -20.63 -10.86
CA LEU A 375 8.92 -19.69 -9.76
C LEU A 375 7.43 -19.59 -9.37
N LYS A 376 6.49 -19.75 -10.31
CA LYS A 376 5.03 -19.64 -10.04
C LYS A 376 4.51 -20.53 -8.90
N PRO A 377 4.88 -21.83 -8.77
CA PRO A 377 4.45 -22.66 -7.64
C PRO A 377 4.89 -22.10 -6.28
N PHE A 378 6.07 -21.51 -6.21
CA PHE A 378 6.52 -20.84 -5.00
C PHE A 378 5.70 -19.57 -4.71
N MET A 379 5.41 -18.77 -5.74
CA MET A 379 4.56 -17.59 -5.57
C MET A 379 3.17 -17.98 -5.05
N ARG A 380 2.55 -19.02 -5.59
CA ARG A 380 1.28 -19.55 -5.08
C ARG A 380 1.39 -20.01 -3.63
N TYR A 381 2.48 -20.72 -3.28
CA TYR A 381 2.75 -21.10 -1.88
C TYR A 381 2.83 -19.86 -0.97
N MET A 382 3.47 -18.78 -1.41
CA MET A 382 3.54 -17.54 -0.61
C MET A 382 2.16 -16.94 -0.39
N VAL A 383 1.29 -16.92 -1.40
CA VAL A 383 -0.11 -16.47 -1.25
C VAL A 383 -0.87 -17.36 -0.28
N ASP A 384 -0.72 -18.70 -0.36
CA ASP A 384 -1.43 -19.63 0.51
C ASP A 384 -0.97 -19.55 1.98
N LYS A 385 0.29 -19.21 2.24
CA LYS A 385 0.91 -19.31 3.58
C LYS A 385 1.29 -17.98 4.22
N LYS A 386 1.49 -16.93 3.41
CA LYS A 386 2.06 -15.66 3.84
C LYS A 386 1.21 -14.45 3.44
N VAL A 387 -0.01 -14.69 2.97
CA VAL A 387 -0.92 -13.58 2.68
C VAL A 387 -1.11 -12.73 3.92
N PHE A 388 -1.03 -11.41 3.73
CA PHE A 388 -1.09 -10.39 4.78
C PHE A 388 0.00 -10.48 5.86
N THR A 389 1.14 -11.08 5.50
CA THR A 389 2.31 -11.11 6.37
C THR A 389 3.44 -10.32 5.73
N PRO A 390 3.99 -9.29 6.39
CA PRO A 390 5.18 -8.59 5.92
C PRO A 390 6.39 -9.53 5.87
N PHE A 391 7.33 -9.28 4.98
CA PHE A 391 8.59 -10.04 4.89
C PHE A 391 9.77 -9.15 4.49
N TYR A 392 10.97 -9.48 4.97
CA TYR A 392 12.24 -9.02 4.44
C TYR A 392 12.81 -10.00 3.42
N VAL A 393 13.80 -9.58 2.66
CA VAL A 393 14.39 -10.44 1.62
C VAL A 393 15.00 -11.73 2.16
N GLU A 394 15.52 -11.73 3.39
CA GLU A 394 16.06 -12.90 4.06
C GLU A 394 14.99 -13.98 4.32
N GLU A 395 13.79 -13.53 4.68
CA GLU A 395 12.63 -14.41 4.88
C GLU A 395 12.14 -14.97 3.54
N PHE A 396 12.11 -14.15 2.50
CA PHE A 396 11.76 -14.57 1.14
C PHE A 396 12.72 -15.65 0.62
N ILE A 397 14.02 -15.47 0.82
CA ILE A 397 15.07 -16.44 0.49
C ILE A 397 14.86 -17.75 1.26
N LYS A 398 14.61 -17.65 2.56
CA LYS A 398 14.39 -18.82 3.45
C LYS A 398 13.16 -19.61 3.02
N GLU A 399 12.03 -18.93 2.78
CA GLU A 399 10.79 -19.58 2.36
C GLU A 399 10.97 -20.26 0.99
N MET A 400 11.63 -19.59 0.03
CA MET A 400 11.91 -20.16 -1.30
C MET A 400 12.79 -21.41 -1.19
N SER A 401 13.87 -21.32 -0.40
CA SER A 401 14.79 -22.46 -0.21
C SER A 401 14.09 -23.62 0.50
N THR A 402 13.23 -23.34 1.48
CA THR A 402 12.47 -24.36 2.23
C THR A 402 11.44 -25.04 1.34
N PHE A 403 10.65 -24.29 0.59
CA PHE A 403 9.62 -24.81 -0.29
C PHE A 403 10.19 -25.65 -1.43
N THR A 404 11.27 -25.17 -2.07
CA THR A 404 11.84 -25.81 -3.27
C THR A 404 12.88 -26.88 -2.95
N GLY A 405 13.51 -26.83 -1.77
CA GLY A 405 14.71 -27.62 -1.44
C GLY A 405 15.97 -27.16 -2.21
N ILE A 406 15.93 -25.99 -2.85
CA ILE A 406 17.04 -25.41 -3.64
C ILE A 406 17.50 -24.15 -2.95
N SER A 407 18.80 -24.07 -2.59
CA SER A 407 19.36 -22.84 -2.02
C SER A 407 19.51 -21.76 -3.09
N VAL A 408 18.96 -20.58 -2.81
CA VAL A 408 19.05 -19.39 -3.67
C VAL A 408 19.82 -18.23 -3.00
N GLU A 409 20.28 -18.43 -1.77
CA GLU A 409 20.96 -17.37 -0.98
C GLU A 409 22.18 -16.79 -1.69
N SER A 410 23.02 -17.66 -2.30
CA SER A 410 24.20 -17.21 -3.03
C SER A 410 23.87 -16.37 -4.27
N ASP A 411 22.69 -16.61 -4.89
CA ASP A 411 22.23 -15.84 -6.04
C ASP A 411 21.76 -14.46 -5.62
N PHE A 412 20.95 -14.36 -4.54
CA PHE A 412 20.58 -13.06 -3.98
C PHE A 412 21.81 -12.26 -3.58
N LYS A 413 22.76 -12.84 -2.84
CA LYS A 413 24.03 -12.17 -2.47
C LYS A 413 24.77 -11.65 -3.69
N LYS A 414 24.86 -12.45 -4.74
CA LYS A 414 25.59 -12.08 -5.97
C LYS A 414 24.87 -11.00 -6.77
N TYR A 415 23.56 -11.11 -6.93
CA TYR A 415 22.82 -10.33 -7.92
C TYR A 415 22.07 -9.15 -7.33
N THR A 416 21.60 -9.20 -6.07
CA THR A 416 20.76 -8.16 -5.49
C THR A 416 21.41 -7.36 -4.36
N TYR A 417 22.53 -7.86 -3.79
CA TYR A 417 23.40 -7.14 -2.85
C TYR A 417 24.71 -6.64 -3.50
N GLY A 418 24.78 -6.62 -4.81
CA GLY A 418 25.97 -6.26 -5.55
C GLY A 418 26.23 -4.76 -5.58
N SER A 419 27.33 -4.38 -6.24
CA SER A 419 27.81 -2.99 -6.35
C SER A 419 27.04 -2.11 -7.35
N GLY A 420 25.94 -2.61 -7.92
CA GLY A 420 25.10 -1.83 -8.85
C GLY A 420 25.67 -1.66 -10.27
N ASN A 421 26.57 -2.53 -10.72
CA ASN A 421 27.05 -2.53 -12.10
C ASN A 421 25.97 -3.08 -13.06
N ILE A 422 24.92 -2.30 -13.28
CA ILE A 422 23.93 -2.56 -14.32
C ILE A 422 24.50 -2.03 -15.64
N PHE A 423 24.66 -2.90 -16.63
CA PHE A 423 25.11 -2.44 -17.95
C PHE A 423 24.01 -1.56 -18.58
N ALA A 424 24.40 -0.43 -19.16
CA ALA A 424 23.51 0.55 -19.79
C ALA A 424 22.56 -0.04 -20.88
N ARG A 425 22.84 -1.26 -21.38
CA ARG A 425 21.92 -2.00 -22.27
C ARG A 425 20.64 -2.46 -21.58
N ASP A 426 20.68 -2.68 -20.27
CA ASP A 426 19.55 -3.21 -19.50
C ASP A 426 18.55 -2.11 -19.12
N LEU A 427 18.95 -0.84 -19.22
CA LEU A 427 18.11 0.33 -18.96
C LEU A 427 17.18 0.71 -20.13
N LYS A 428 17.27 0.03 -21.29
CA LYS A 428 16.45 0.28 -22.47
C LYS A 428 15.16 -0.55 -22.51
N SER A 429 14.68 -1.08 -21.42
CA SER A 429 13.28 -1.53 -21.34
C SER A 429 12.38 -0.30 -21.43
N ASN A 430 11.35 -0.38 -22.26
CA ASN A 430 10.45 0.74 -22.52
C ASN A 430 9.84 1.25 -21.20
N PRO A 431 10.33 2.35 -20.61
CA PRO A 431 9.90 2.81 -19.29
C PRO A 431 8.48 3.40 -19.29
N ALA A 432 7.84 3.47 -20.45
CA ALA A 432 6.57 4.16 -20.62
C ALA A 432 5.34 3.32 -20.27
N ILE A 433 5.46 1.99 -20.13
CA ILE A 433 4.28 1.12 -20.07
C ILE A 433 3.79 0.88 -18.65
N HIS A 434 4.67 0.89 -17.64
CA HIS A 434 4.31 0.51 -16.26
C HIS A 434 5.00 1.41 -15.23
N ARG A 435 4.88 2.71 -15.41
CA ARG A 435 5.46 3.68 -14.48
C ARG A 435 4.47 4.01 -13.37
N LYS A 436 4.88 3.87 -12.10
CA LYS A 436 4.16 4.46 -10.98
C LYS A 436 3.96 5.96 -11.19
N MET A 437 2.86 6.50 -10.68
CA MET A 437 2.54 7.91 -10.77
C MET A 437 3.09 8.65 -9.56
N THR A 438 3.69 9.83 -9.79
CA THR A 438 3.93 10.78 -8.71
C THR A 438 2.61 11.38 -8.22
N VAL A 439 2.55 11.82 -6.96
CA VAL A 439 1.34 12.48 -6.42
C VAL A 439 0.98 13.74 -7.22
N LYS A 440 1.96 14.44 -7.79
CA LYS A 440 1.74 15.59 -8.66
C LYS A 440 1.00 15.20 -9.94
N GLU A 441 1.33 14.08 -10.54
CA GLU A 441 0.63 13.58 -11.73
C GLU A 441 -0.78 13.11 -11.37
N MET A 442 -0.95 12.44 -10.23
CA MET A 442 -2.25 12.01 -9.72
C MET A 442 -3.22 13.19 -9.52
N GLN A 443 -2.72 14.37 -9.16
CA GLN A 443 -3.55 15.57 -8.97
C GLN A 443 -4.39 15.93 -10.21
N ASN A 444 -3.94 15.57 -11.41
CA ASN A 444 -4.66 15.82 -12.66
C ASN A 444 -5.95 15.01 -12.79
N TYR A 445 -6.14 14.00 -11.94
CA TYR A 445 -7.31 13.09 -11.97
C TYR A 445 -8.27 13.32 -10.79
N LEU A 446 -7.94 14.25 -9.91
CA LEU A 446 -8.81 14.72 -8.83
C LEU A 446 -10.03 15.51 -9.39
#